data_9905048a939fe52de6d1d1ec768258e1
#
_entry.id   9905048a939fe52de6d1d1ec768258e1
#
_cell.length_a   1.000
_cell.length_b   1.000
_cell.length_c   1.000
_cell.angle_alpha   90.00
_cell.angle_beta   90.00
_cell.angle_gamma   90.00
#
_symmetry.space_group_name_H-M   'P 1'
#
loop_
_entity.id
_entity.type
_entity.pdbx_description
1 polymer ?
#
loop_
_entity_poly.entity_id
_entity_poly.type
_entity_poly.pdbx_seq_one_letter_code
_entity_poly.pdbx_strand_id
1 'polypeptide(L)'
;MGSKKVRHVRDLGSIYFDETTQQYVGQVENGRYSNGRVKYKRFYGNNQNDIILKMKEYRSAHILSETTDKKNLILVCDYFNNYLTQVKKKRLKPTSYDRQFRTCKDQIIPFIGGYYLTDLTTTILQEQLFDKLYEHGYSYSTAAKAYVLVNECLNYAVSKEVLKFNPCNISIKPTKRTFGQPKEIRFLDDDEIQRFIDTALSKTKSGGYKYKNGYSLVILIYTGLRCGEMLALQWKDVDLKNNYIKVNKNIGVVQDEESSERKVFIQDGTKTKKQRIVHLTKSATKYLQKLNEFKHPQPNDYLVTVSGERDYSGLRKTYNLICEQANIENQQGLHTLRHTFASLMIRKGVDIKIISEMLGHSSVSFTYNTYVHLIEEEKAKTIRQLDV
;
A
#
# COMPACT_ATOMS: atom_id res chain seq x y z
N MET A 1 0.34 10.67 -60.47
CA MET A 1 -0.58 10.49 -59.32
C MET A 1 0.20 9.95 -58.16
N GLY A 2 0.58 10.79 -57.20
CA GLY A 2 1.35 10.40 -56.04
C GLY A 2 0.50 9.53 -55.09
N SER A 3 1.01 8.39 -54.66
CA SER A 3 0.33 7.53 -53.71
C SER A 3 0.23 8.24 -52.36
N LYS A 4 -1.01 8.55 -51.96
CA LYS A 4 -1.29 9.10 -50.60
C LYS A 4 -0.73 8.11 -49.56
N LYS A 5 0.23 8.52 -48.73
CA LYS A 5 0.70 7.71 -47.58
C LYS A 5 -0.43 7.65 -46.57
N VAL A 6 -1.21 6.57 -46.59
CA VAL A 6 -2.28 6.30 -45.62
C VAL A 6 -1.70 5.55 -44.46
N ARG A 7 -1.83 6.10 -43.25
CA ARG A 7 -1.46 5.42 -42.01
C ARG A 7 -2.72 4.87 -41.35
N HIS A 8 -2.80 3.55 -41.22
CA HIS A 8 -3.85 2.92 -40.42
C HIS A 8 -3.57 3.11 -38.92
N VAL A 9 -4.52 3.70 -38.22
CA VAL A 9 -4.49 3.79 -36.76
C VAL A 9 -5.30 2.61 -36.25
N ARG A 10 -4.61 1.70 -35.54
CA ARG A 10 -5.20 0.44 -35.06
C ARG A 10 -6.52 0.72 -34.35
N ASP A 11 -7.60 0.04 -34.79
CA ASP A 11 -8.97 0.12 -34.27
C ASP A 11 -9.68 1.47 -34.36
N LEU A 12 -9.11 2.50 -35.01
CA LEU A 12 -9.70 3.82 -35.11
C LEU A 12 -10.09 4.19 -36.57
N GLY A 13 -9.40 3.65 -37.54
CA GLY A 13 -9.58 4.01 -38.96
C GLY A 13 -8.28 4.41 -39.62
N SER A 14 -8.33 5.29 -40.62
CA SER A 14 -7.15 5.74 -41.34
C SER A 14 -6.97 7.24 -41.29
N ILE A 15 -5.70 7.67 -41.31
CA ILE A 15 -5.27 9.07 -41.37
C ILE A 15 -4.33 9.25 -42.54
N TYR A 16 -4.51 10.33 -43.31
CA TYR A 16 -3.59 10.75 -44.38
C TYR A 16 -3.50 12.27 -44.44
N PHE A 17 -2.45 12.78 -45.03
CA PHE A 17 -2.29 14.20 -45.32
C PHE A 17 -2.85 14.48 -46.72
N ASP A 18 -3.71 15.46 -46.83
CA ASP A 18 -4.27 15.91 -48.12
C ASP A 18 -3.47 17.13 -48.61
N GLU A 19 -2.66 16.92 -49.63
CA GLU A 19 -1.79 17.96 -50.20
C GLU A 19 -2.60 19.10 -50.86
N THR A 20 -3.85 18.83 -51.31
CA THR A 20 -4.69 19.83 -51.93
C THR A 20 -5.25 20.81 -50.90
N THR A 21 -5.66 20.30 -49.75
CA THR A 21 -6.24 21.12 -48.68
C THR A 21 -5.19 21.48 -47.61
N GLN A 22 -3.96 20.96 -47.72
CA GLN A 22 -2.89 21.15 -46.75
C GLN A 22 -3.31 20.76 -45.29
N GLN A 23 -4.13 19.71 -45.16
CA GLN A 23 -4.68 19.28 -43.89
C GLN A 23 -4.56 17.77 -43.70
N TYR A 24 -4.50 17.33 -42.43
CA TYR A 24 -4.68 15.93 -42.09
C TYR A 24 -6.16 15.56 -42.16
N VAL A 25 -6.46 14.42 -42.80
CA VAL A 25 -7.81 13.86 -42.90
C VAL A 25 -7.88 12.52 -42.20
N GLY A 26 -8.68 12.45 -41.13
CA GLY A 26 -9.03 11.21 -40.46
C GLY A 26 -10.32 10.61 -40.98
N GLN A 27 -10.38 9.30 -41.17
CA GLN A 27 -11.58 8.59 -41.63
C GLN A 27 -11.93 7.47 -40.65
N VAL A 28 -13.16 7.48 -40.16
CA VAL A 28 -13.73 6.44 -39.28
C VAL A 28 -14.91 5.80 -40.01
N GLU A 29 -14.97 4.47 -40.00
CA GLU A 29 -16.11 3.75 -40.56
C GLU A 29 -17.39 4.14 -39.80
N ASN A 30 -18.44 4.52 -40.58
CA ASN A 30 -19.73 4.96 -40.06
C ASN A 30 -20.86 4.21 -40.77
N GLY A 31 -20.86 2.87 -40.62
CA GLY A 31 -21.85 1.98 -41.23
C GLY A 31 -21.65 1.76 -42.72
N ARG A 32 -22.67 1.17 -43.39
CA ARG A 32 -22.67 0.83 -44.81
C ARG A 32 -23.89 1.42 -45.54
N TYR A 33 -23.71 1.73 -46.82
CA TYR A 33 -24.82 2.04 -47.72
C TYR A 33 -25.60 0.77 -48.06
N SER A 34 -26.83 0.92 -48.54
CA SER A 34 -27.67 -0.20 -49.03
C SER A 34 -27.02 -1.05 -50.13
N ASN A 35 -26.04 -0.50 -50.85
CA ASN A 35 -25.25 -1.19 -51.88
C ASN A 35 -23.97 -1.88 -51.30
N GLY A 36 -23.82 -2.01 -49.96
CA GLY A 36 -22.70 -2.65 -49.29
C GLY A 36 -21.44 -1.79 -49.15
N ARG A 37 -21.36 -0.61 -49.77
CA ARG A 37 -20.21 0.29 -49.66
C ARG A 37 -20.09 0.88 -48.26
N VAL A 38 -18.85 1.00 -47.72
CA VAL A 38 -18.57 1.56 -46.41
C VAL A 38 -18.78 3.07 -46.41
N LYS A 39 -19.54 3.59 -45.44
CA LYS A 39 -19.64 5.03 -45.17
C LYS A 39 -18.50 5.41 -44.23
N TYR A 40 -17.90 6.60 -44.49
CA TYR A 40 -16.87 7.17 -43.63
C TYR A 40 -17.30 8.53 -43.11
N LYS A 41 -17.11 8.73 -41.78
CA LYS A 41 -17.08 10.07 -41.19
C LYS A 41 -15.66 10.60 -41.34
N ARG A 42 -15.50 11.83 -41.81
CA ARG A 42 -14.22 12.48 -42.03
C ARG A 42 -14.02 13.63 -41.06
N PHE A 43 -12.76 13.76 -40.57
CA PHE A 43 -12.31 14.82 -39.68
C PHE A 43 -11.14 15.52 -40.35
N TYR A 44 -11.10 16.84 -40.27
CA TYR A 44 -10.08 17.68 -40.88
C TYR A 44 -9.37 18.53 -39.83
N GLY A 45 -8.08 18.78 -39.99
CA GLY A 45 -7.31 19.65 -39.13
C GLY A 45 -5.83 19.68 -39.47
N ASN A 46 -5.11 20.65 -38.88
CA ASN A 46 -3.70 20.91 -39.16
C ASN A 46 -2.76 20.06 -38.30
N ASN A 47 -3.27 19.37 -37.27
CA ASN A 47 -2.49 18.55 -36.37
C ASN A 47 -3.01 17.11 -36.34
N GLN A 48 -2.14 16.15 -36.58
CA GLN A 48 -2.46 14.72 -36.60
C GLN A 48 -3.06 14.21 -35.29
N ASN A 49 -2.50 14.69 -34.13
CA ASN A 49 -2.95 14.24 -32.82
C ASN A 49 -4.37 14.74 -32.50
N ASP A 50 -4.72 15.95 -32.89
CA ASP A 50 -6.08 16.51 -32.72
C ASP A 50 -7.09 15.72 -33.52
N ILE A 51 -6.72 15.26 -34.72
CA ILE A 51 -7.57 14.41 -35.57
C ILE A 51 -7.76 13.05 -34.90
N ILE A 52 -6.72 12.45 -34.37
CA ILE A 52 -6.79 11.18 -33.60
C ILE A 52 -7.76 11.33 -32.42
N LEU A 53 -7.67 12.45 -31.69
CA LEU A 53 -8.55 12.73 -30.55
C LEU A 53 -10.00 12.83 -30.99
N LYS A 54 -10.30 13.62 -32.03
CA LYS A 54 -11.66 13.75 -32.62
C LYS A 54 -12.21 12.42 -33.13
N MET A 55 -11.36 11.58 -33.73
CA MET A 55 -11.75 10.24 -34.19
C MET A 55 -12.07 9.32 -33.00
N LYS A 56 -11.31 9.41 -31.92
CA LYS A 56 -11.58 8.67 -30.68
C LYS A 56 -12.90 9.09 -30.04
N GLU A 57 -13.10 10.38 -29.88
CA GLU A 57 -14.35 10.95 -29.33
C GLU A 57 -15.57 10.55 -30.16
N TYR A 58 -15.46 10.65 -31.48
CA TYR A 58 -16.53 10.25 -32.39
C TYR A 58 -16.82 8.75 -32.30
N ARG A 59 -15.79 7.91 -32.26
CA ARG A 59 -15.97 6.46 -32.16
C ARG A 59 -16.56 6.08 -30.82
N SER A 60 -16.12 6.70 -29.75
CA SER A 60 -16.71 6.52 -28.40
C SER A 60 -18.19 6.90 -28.38
N ALA A 61 -18.57 8.02 -29.06
CA ALA A 61 -19.95 8.45 -29.15
C ALA A 61 -20.81 7.58 -30.10
N HIS A 62 -20.22 6.96 -31.15
CA HIS A 62 -20.94 6.18 -32.18
C HIS A 62 -21.04 4.69 -31.87
N ILE A 63 -20.07 4.11 -31.16
CA ILE A 63 -20.21 2.75 -30.57
C ILE A 63 -21.43 2.72 -29.63
N LEU A 64 -21.75 3.86 -29.01
CA LEU A 64 -22.96 4.06 -28.19
C LEU A 64 -24.27 4.01 -29.00
N SER A 65 -24.23 4.18 -30.33
CA SER A 65 -25.47 4.25 -31.17
C SER A 65 -25.82 2.96 -31.92
N GLU A 66 -24.88 2.04 -32.10
CA GLU A 66 -25.08 0.82 -32.91
C GLU A 66 -25.38 -0.46 -32.11
N THR A 67 -25.20 -0.44 -30.77
CA THR A 67 -25.58 -1.58 -29.92
C THR A 67 -26.91 -1.32 -29.24
N THR A 68 -27.89 -2.07 -29.63
CA THR A 68 -29.30 -2.06 -29.18
C THR A 68 -29.48 -2.53 -27.70
N ASP A 69 -28.51 -2.28 -26.84
CA ASP A 69 -28.66 -2.47 -25.40
C ASP A 69 -27.92 -1.38 -24.61
N LYS A 70 -28.52 -0.17 -24.62
CA LYS A 70 -28.02 0.96 -23.83
C LYS A 70 -27.97 0.73 -22.30
N LYS A 71 -28.37 -0.44 -21.84
CA LYS A 71 -28.42 -0.79 -20.39
C LYS A 71 -27.11 -1.26 -19.77
N ASN A 72 -26.06 -1.57 -20.55
CA ASN A 72 -24.87 -2.29 -20.03
C ASN A 72 -23.50 -1.65 -20.33
N LEU A 73 -23.44 -0.40 -20.80
CA LEU A 73 -22.18 0.29 -21.05
C LEU A 73 -21.68 1.00 -19.79
N ILE A 74 -21.21 0.23 -18.82
CA ILE A 74 -20.67 0.74 -17.57
C ILE A 74 -19.14 0.77 -17.68
N LEU A 75 -18.54 1.93 -17.44
CA LEU A 75 -17.08 2.05 -17.38
C LEU A 75 -16.53 1.31 -16.16
N VAL A 76 -15.34 0.76 -16.30
CA VAL A 76 -14.62 0.10 -15.21
C VAL A 76 -14.45 1.05 -14.02
N CYS A 77 -14.06 2.31 -14.26
CA CYS A 77 -13.91 3.29 -13.18
C CYS A 77 -15.19 3.48 -12.36
N ASP A 78 -16.34 3.59 -13.02
CA ASP A 78 -17.63 3.82 -12.37
C ASP A 78 -18.08 2.58 -11.60
N TYR A 79 -17.94 1.40 -12.21
CA TYR A 79 -18.32 0.16 -11.58
C TYR A 79 -17.49 -0.16 -10.33
N PHE A 80 -16.15 0.01 -10.41
CA PHE A 80 -15.25 -0.22 -9.31
C PHE A 80 -15.48 0.78 -8.16
N ASN A 81 -15.69 2.06 -8.47
CA ASN A 81 -16.03 3.07 -7.47
C ASN A 81 -17.36 2.75 -6.77
N ASN A 82 -18.37 2.35 -7.52
CA ASN A 82 -19.65 1.93 -6.94
C ASN A 82 -19.50 0.67 -6.07
N TYR A 83 -18.77 -0.34 -6.53
CA TYR A 83 -18.48 -1.54 -5.74
C TYR A 83 -17.77 -1.22 -4.42
N LEU A 84 -16.77 -0.35 -4.46
CA LEU A 84 -16.06 0.07 -3.26
C LEU A 84 -16.98 0.83 -2.29
N THR A 85 -17.74 1.81 -2.77
CA THR A 85 -18.58 2.67 -1.92
C THR A 85 -19.81 1.93 -1.39
N GLN A 86 -20.51 1.18 -2.21
CA GLN A 86 -21.77 0.53 -1.83
C GLN A 86 -21.59 -0.82 -1.13
N VAL A 87 -20.50 -1.56 -1.45
CA VAL A 87 -20.29 -2.90 -0.94
C VAL A 87 -19.15 -2.95 0.07
N LYS A 88 -17.95 -2.48 -0.30
CA LYS A 88 -16.75 -2.63 0.54
C LYS A 88 -16.75 -1.70 1.74
N LYS A 89 -17.20 -0.45 1.58
CA LYS A 89 -17.25 0.55 2.67
C LYS A 89 -18.09 0.07 3.86
N LYS A 90 -19.17 -0.66 3.60
CA LYS A 90 -20.06 -1.21 4.64
C LYS A 90 -19.48 -2.44 5.36
N ARG A 91 -18.54 -3.15 4.73
CA ARG A 91 -18.04 -4.46 5.23
C ARG A 91 -16.63 -4.37 5.83
N LEU A 92 -15.85 -3.38 5.41
CA LEU A 92 -14.46 -3.28 5.79
C LEU A 92 -14.25 -2.29 6.94
N LYS A 93 -13.19 -2.52 7.72
CA LYS A 93 -12.68 -1.50 8.64
C LYS A 93 -12.18 -0.30 7.84
N PRO A 94 -12.27 0.94 8.37
CA PRO A 94 -11.89 2.17 7.64
C PRO A 94 -10.50 2.10 6.99
N THR A 95 -9.47 1.62 7.71
CA THR A 95 -8.11 1.48 7.18
C THR A 95 -7.99 0.44 6.06
N SER A 96 -8.81 -0.61 6.08
CA SER A 96 -8.82 -1.64 5.03
C SER A 96 -9.53 -1.12 3.79
N TYR A 97 -10.62 -0.38 3.98
CA TYR A 97 -11.33 0.30 2.91
C TYR A 97 -10.44 1.33 2.21
N ASP A 98 -9.83 2.26 2.97
CA ASP A 98 -8.91 3.27 2.45
C ASP A 98 -7.77 2.65 1.61
N ARG A 99 -7.20 1.52 2.07
CA ARG A 99 -6.18 0.81 1.31
C ARG A 99 -6.72 0.26 -0.02
N GLN A 100 -7.92 -0.36 -0.03
CA GLN A 100 -8.52 -0.87 -1.27
C GLN A 100 -8.92 0.27 -2.20
N PHE A 101 -9.44 1.37 -1.66
CA PHE A 101 -9.78 2.56 -2.41
C PHE A 101 -8.54 3.14 -3.13
N ARG A 102 -7.41 3.28 -2.42
CA ARG A 102 -6.15 3.73 -3.05
C ARG A 102 -5.63 2.73 -4.07
N THR A 103 -5.69 1.43 -3.78
CA THR A 103 -5.32 0.41 -4.78
C THR A 103 -6.14 0.56 -6.06
N CYS A 104 -7.43 0.81 -5.94
CA CYS A 104 -8.29 1.08 -7.09
C CYS A 104 -7.88 2.37 -7.81
N LYS A 105 -7.80 3.49 -7.09
CA LYS A 105 -7.53 4.82 -7.63
C LYS A 105 -6.15 4.94 -8.27
N ASP A 106 -5.11 4.39 -7.63
CA ASP A 106 -3.72 4.65 -8.00
C ASP A 106 -3.12 3.52 -8.87
N GLN A 107 -3.65 2.28 -8.80
CA GLN A 107 -3.07 1.12 -9.49
C GLN A 107 -4.00 0.44 -10.49
N ILE A 108 -5.32 0.69 -10.47
CA ILE A 108 -6.26 0.03 -11.39
C ILE A 108 -6.85 1.02 -12.38
N ILE A 109 -7.50 2.06 -11.88
CA ILE A 109 -8.20 3.07 -12.70
C ILE A 109 -7.31 3.73 -13.76
N PRO A 110 -6.04 4.12 -13.46
CA PRO A 110 -5.17 4.76 -14.45
C PRO A 110 -4.90 3.90 -15.69
N PHE A 111 -4.99 2.58 -15.57
CA PHE A 111 -4.65 1.65 -16.64
C PHE A 111 -5.87 1.10 -17.38
N ILE A 112 -6.91 0.75 -16.65
CA ILE A 112 -8.10 0.11 -17.26
C ILE A 112 -9.41 0.84 -16.99
N GLY A 113 -9.41 1.97 -16.29
CA GLY A 113 -10.64 2.68 -15.89
C GLY A 113 -11.51 3.18 -17.05
N GLY A 114 -10.89 3.45 -18.19
CA GLY A 114 -11.58 3.91 -19.40
C GLY A 114 -12.17 2.81 -20.30
N TYR A 115 -11.98 1.53 -19.94
CA TYR A 115 -12.62 0.43 -20.67
C TYR A 115 -14.07 0.24 -20.21
N TYR A 116 -14.92 -0.27 -21.09
CA TYR A 116 -16.22 -0.79 -20.64
C TYR A 116 -16.01 -2.12 -19.91
N LEU A 117 -16.82 -2.35 -18.89
CA LEU A 117 -16.72 -3.55 -18.06
C LEU A 117 -16.89 -4.83 -18.88
N THR A 118 -17.77 -4.79 -19.89
CA THR A 118 -18.06 -5.89 -20.83
C THR A 118 -16.91 -6.19 -21.80
N ASP A 119 -16.03 -5.22 -22.04
CA ASP A 119 -14.92 -5.36 -23.00
C ASP A 119 -13.67 -5.95 -22.34
N LEU A 120 -13.67 -6.09 -21.01
CA LEU A 120 -12.55 -6.68 -20.29
C LEU A 120 -12.38 -8.16 -20.68
N THR A 121 -11.20 -8.45 -21.20
CA THR A 121 -10.72 -9.81 -21.47
C THR A 121 -9.52 -10.14 -20.59
N THR A 122 -9.18 -11.42 -20.48
CA THR A 122 -7.96 -11.85 -19.77
C THR A 122 -6.71 -11.18 -20.36
N THR A 123 -6.65 -11.04 -21.70
CA THR A 123 -5.55 -10.38 -22.41
C THR A 123 -5.45 -8.90 -22.04
N ILE A 124 -6.57 -8.16 -22.04
CA ILE A 124 -6.59 -6.75 -21.64
C ILE A 124 -6.13 -6.59 -20.20
N LEU A 125 -6.61 -7.44 -19.28
CA LEU A 125 -6.17 -7.38 -17.87
C LEU A 125 -4.67 -7.69 -17.75
N GLN A 126 -4.14 -8.66 -18.50
CA GLN A 126 -2.71 -8.96 -18.49
C GLN A 126 -1.90 -7.77 -19.04
N GLU A 127 -2.15 -7.36 -20.27
CA GLU A 127 -1.33 -6.39 -21.01
C GLU A 127 -1.51 -4.95 -20.49
N GLN A 128 -2.75 -4.54 -20.21
CA GLN A 128 -3.05 -3.15 -19.86
C GLN A 128 -3.03 -2.88 -18.35
N LEU A 129 -3.09 -3.91 -17.50
CA LEU A 129 -2.99 -3.71 -16.05
C LEU A 129 -1.73 -4.34 -15.49
N PHE A 130 -1.57 -5.67 -15.53
CA PHE A 130 -0.50 -6.33 -14.77
C PHE A 130 0.88 -6.10 -15.39
N ASP A 131 1.01 -6.14 -16.71
CA ASP A 131 2.28 -5.82 -17.40
C ASP A 131 2.63 -4.34 -17.23
N LYS A 132 1.65 -3.44 -17.26
CA LYS A 132 1.86 -2.02 -16.96
C LYS A 132 2.29 -1.78 -15.51
N LEU A 133 1.69 -2.49 -14.54
CA LEU A 133 2.16 -2.41 -13.15
C LEU A 133 3.62 -2.88 -13.02
N TYR A 134 4.02 -3.92 -13.76
CA TYR A 134 5.42 -4.37 -13.80
C TYR A 134 6.33 -3.32 -14.44
N GLU A 135 6.00 -2.81 -15.63
CA GLU A 135 6.76 -1.77 -16.34
C GLU A 135 6.97 -0.49 -15.50
N HIS A 136 5.97 -0.11 -14.68
CA HIS A 136 6.07 1.02 -13.76
C HIS A 136 6.80 0.70 -12.45
N GLY A 137 7.40 -0.47 -12.33
CA GLY A 137 8.22 -0.87 -11.17
C GLY A 137 7.44 -1.12 -9.88
N TYR A 138 6.14 -1.41 -9.96
CA TYR A 138 5.37 -1.78 -8.78
C TYR A 138 5.83 -3.12 -8.21
N SER A 139 5.80 -3.24 -6.88
CA SER A 139 6.19 -4.48 -6.21
C SER A 139 5.16 -5.60 -6.40
N TYR A 140 5.62 -6.85 -6.27
CA TYR A 140 4.74 -8.02 -6.20
C TYR A 140 3.56 -7.83 -5.24
N SER A 141 3.83 -7.28 -4.03
CA SER A 141 2.77 -7.06 -3.04
C SER A 141 1.69 -6.08 -3.51
N THR A 142 2.05 -5.07 -4.31
CA THR A 142 1.10 -4.11 -4.89
C THR A 142 0.29 -4.75 -5.99
N ALA A 143 0.94 -5.42 -6.94
CA ALA A 143 0.27 -6.11 -8.03
C ALA A 143 -0.67 -7.23 -7.52
N ALA A 144 -0.25 -7.99 -6.51
CA ALA A 144 -1.10 -9.01 -5.90
C ALA A 144 -2.35 -8.43 -5.22
N LYS A 145 -2.26 -7.24 -4.59
CA LYS A 145 -3.44 -6.55 -4.02
C LYS A 145 -4.38 -6.04 -5.11
N ALA A 146 -3.84 -5.52 -6.20
CA ALA A 146 -4.64 -5.11 -7.36
C ALA A 146 -5.38 -6.32 -7.96
N TYR A 147 -4.68 -7.45 -8.15
CA TYR A 147 -5.29 -8.69 -8.63
C TYR A 147 -6.46 -9.16 -7.74
N VAL A 148 -6.27 -9.19 -6.42
CA VAL A 148 -7.32 -9.59 -5.48
C VAL A 148 -8.53 -8.68 -5.61
N LEU A 149 -8.32 -7.36 -5.66
CA LEU A 149 -9.42 -6.39 -5.77
C LEU A 149 -10.17 -6.50 -7.10
N VAL A 150 -9.43 -6.63 -8.22
CA VAL A 150 -10.02 -6.84 -9.57
C VAL A 150 -10.84 -8.12 -9.58
N ASN A 151 -10.25 -9.24 -9.13
CA ASN A 151 -10.94 -10.52 -9.10
C ASN A 151 -12.22 -10.50 -8.25
N GLU A 152 -12.17 -9.89 -7.06
CA GLU A 152 -13.34 -9.75 -6.19
C GLU A 152 -14.44 -8.87 -6.82
N CYS A 153 -14.06 -7.74 -7.44
CA CYS A 153 -15.00 -6.83 -8.09
C CYS A 153 -15.68 -7.48 -9.30
N LEU A 154 -14.92 -8.18 -10.15
CA LEU A 154 -15.44 -8.85 -11.33
C LEU A 154 -16.29 -10.08 -10.96
N ASN A 155 -15.93 -10.83 -9.91
CA ASN A 155 -16.81 -11.88 -9.37
C ASN A 155 -18.12 -11.31 -8.83
N TYR A 156 -18.08 -10.14 -8.21
CA TYR A 156 -19.31 -9.45 -7.81
C TYR A 156 -20.16 -9.05 -9.02
N ALA A 157 -19.53 -8.58 -10.12
CA ALA A 157 -20.23 -8.27 -11.37
C ALA A 157 -20.91 -9.50 -11.98
N VAL A 158 -20.27 -10.66 -11.93
CA VAL A 158 -20.87 -11.93 -12.33
C VAL A 158 -22.06 -12.30 -11.44
N SER A 159 -21.91 -12.17 -10.10
CA SER A 159 -23.01 -12.45 -9.16
C SER A 159 -24.21 -11.51 -9.29
N LYS A 160 -24.03 -10.38 -9.95
CA LYS A 160 -25.08 -9.40 -10.27
C LYS A 160 -25.57 -9.47 -11.73
N GLU A 161 -25.13 -10.50 -12.44
CA GLU A 161 -25.49 -10.73 -13.85
C GLU A 161 -25.10 -9.58 -14.80
N VAL A 162 -24.16 -8.71 -14.36
CA VAL A 162 -23.57 -7.64 -15.20
C VAL A 162 -22.56 -8.23 -16.18
N LEU A 163 -21.82 -9.27 -15.75
CA LEU A 163 -20.91 -10.04 -16.58
C LEU A 163 -21.34 -11.51 -16.63
N LYS A 164 -21.14 -12.16 -17.78
CA LYS A 164 -21.38 -13.60 -17.94
C LYS A 164 -20.31 -14.46 -17.24
N PHE A 165 -19.07 -14.01 -17.23
CA PHE A 165 -17.92 -14.69 -16.61
C PHE A 165 -16.89 -13.67 -16.15
N ASN A 166 -16.00 -14.09 -15.25
CA ASN A 166 -14.91 -13.25 -14.75
C ASN A 166 -13.66 -13.46 -15.62
N PRO A 167 -13.17 -12.43 -16.34
CA PRO A 167 -11.93 -12.53 -17.13
C PRO A 167 -10.66 -12.55 -16.28
N CYS A 168 -10.73 -12.17 -14.99
CA CYS A 168 -9.58 -12.18 -14.07
C CYS A 168 -9.39 -13.61 -13.51
N ASN A 169 -8.66 -14.44 -14.22
CA ASN A 169 -8.40 -15.83 -13.85
C ASN A 169 -6.98 -16.02 -13.28
N ILE A 170 -6.67 -17.27 -12.85
CA ILE A 170 -5.41 -17.59 -12.18
C ILE A 170 -4.18 -17.45 -13.09
N SER A 171 -4.34 -17.53 -14.41
CA SER A 171 -3.21 -17.46 -15.37
C SER A 171 -2.52 -16.10 -15.36
N ILE A 172 -3.27 -15.02 -15.06
CA ILE A 172 -2.75 -13.64 -14.99
C ILE A 172 -2.41 -13.19 -13.56
N LYS A 173 -2.43 -14.11 -12.60
CA LYS A 173 -2.09 -13.79 -11.22
C LYS A 173 -0.60 -13.41 -11.11
N PRO A 174 -0.29 -12.22 -10.57
CA PRO A 174 1.10 -11.80 -10.35
C PRO A 174 1.90 -12.84 -9.55
N THR A 175 3.16 -13.05 -9.93
CA THR A 175 4.06 -13.98 -9.25
C THR A 175 5.32 -13.26 -8.75
N LYS A 176 5.96 -13.82 -7.72
CA LYS A 176 7.26 -13.32 -7.23
C LYS A 176 8.36 -13.47 -8.29
N ARG A 177 8.22 -14.43 -9.20
CA ARG A 177 9.18 -14.62 -10.30
C ARG A 177 9.15 -13.42 -11.26
N THR A 178 7.95 -12.89 -11.56
CA THR A 178 7.77 -11.75 -12.47
C THR A 178 8.12 -10.43 -11.78
N PHE A 179 7.59 -10.19 -10.58
CA PHE A 179 7.68 -8.89 -9.88
C PHE A 179 8.87 -8.78 -8.92
N GLY A 180 9.71 -9.79 -8.83
CA GLY A 180 10.83 -9.84 -7.89
C GLY A 180 10.44 -10.30 -6.48
N GLN A 181 11.46 -10.69 -5.72
CA GLN A 181 11.28 -11.11 -4.33
C GLN A 181 10.97 -9.90 -3.44
N PRO A 182 10.18 -10.09 -2.38
CA PRO A 182 10.04 -9.08 -1.34
C PRO A 182 11.42 -8.71 -0.78
N LYS A 183 11.60 -7.44 -0.40
CA LYS A 183 12.81 -7.00 0.29
C LYS A 183 12.99 -7.81 1.57
N GLU A 184 14.22 -8.22 1.86
CA GLU A 184 14.57 -8.86 3.13
C GLU A 184 14.22 -7.94 4.31
N ILE A 185 13.88 -8.57 5.43
CA ILE A 185 13.51 -7.84 6.63
C ILE A 185 14.77 -7.24 7.24
N ARG A 186 14.75 -5.93 7.42
CA ARG A 186 15.83 -5.16 8.06
C ARG A 186 15.57 -5.04 9.56
N PHE A 187 16.59 -5.31 10.34
CA PHE A 187 16.69 -5.00 11.78
C PHE A 187 18.05 -4.36 12.06
N LEU A 188 18.16 -3.64 13.15
CA LEU A 188 19.41 -3.01 13.57
C LEU A 188 20.30 -4.06 14.26
N ASP A 189 21.59 -4.04 13.97
CA ASP A 189 22.59 -4.77 14.74
C ASP A 189 22.92 -4.05 16.07
N ASP A 190 23.80 -4.62 16.89
CA ASP A 190 24.07 -4.11 18.22
C ASP A 190 24.77 -2.74 18.19
N ASP A 191 25.67 -2.51 17.22
CA ASP A 191 26.34 -1.22 17.04
C ASP A 191 25.37 -0.16 16.50
N GLU A 192 24.49 -0.54 15.58
CA GLU A 192 23.45 0.34 15.05
C GLU A 192 22.42 0.70 16.13
N ILE A 193 22.05 -0.25 16.99
CA ILE A 193 21.16 0.02 18.13
C ILE A 193 21.80 1.06 19.05
N GLN A 194 23.10 0.91 19.36
CA GLN A 194 23.79 1.86 20.23
C GLN A 194 23.84 3.25 19.59
N ARG A 195 24.28 3.37 18.32
CA ARG A 195 24.31 4.64 17.59
C ARG A 195 22.92 5.28 17.49
N PHE A 196 21.89 4.46 17.24
CA PHE A 196 20.51 4.94 17.22
C PHE A 196 20.08 5.54 18.54
N ILE A 197 20.37 4.87 19.68
CA ILE A 197 20.01 5.32 21.02
C ILE A 197 20.75 6.61 21.37
N ASP A 198 22.06 6.67 21.14
CA ASP A 198 22.89 7.84 21.45
C ASP A 198 22.42 9.07 20.66
N THR A 199 22.10 8.86 19.38
CA THR A 199 21.55 9.92 18.53
C THR A 199 20.15 10.34 18.97
N ALA A 200 19.25 9.36 19.20
CA ALA A 200 17.85 9.61 19.59
C ALA A 200 17.73 10.38 20.92
N LEU A 201 18.66 10.15 21.86
CA LEU A 201 18.70 10.76 23.18
C LEU A 201 19.71 11.90 23.29
N SER A 202 20.27 12.34 22.16
CA SER A 202 21.23 13.47 22.14
C SER A 202 20.56 14.76 22.63
N LYS A 203 21.36 15.57 23.36
CA LYS A 203 20.92 16.85 23.90
C LYS A 203 21.36 18.02 23.02
N THR A 204 20.59 19.10 23.07
CA THR A 204 20.95 20.39 22.50
C THR A 204 21.96 21.10 23.42
N LYS A 205 22.58 22.16 22.94
CA LYS A 205 23.46 23.02 23.76
C LYS A 205 22.75 23.61 24.99
N SER A 206 21.43 23.81 24.91
CA SER A 206 20.59 24.27 26.02
C SER A 206 20.17 23.18 27.01
N GLY A 207 20.64 21.94 26.83
CA GLY A 207 20.37 20.81 27.74
C GLY A 207 19.07 20.02 27.46
N GLY A 208 18.20 20.50 26.57
CA GLY A 208 17.01 19.79 26.16
C GLY A 208 17.29 18.66 25.17
N TYR A 209 16.37 17.70 24.99
CA TYR A 209 16.54 16.65 23.99
C TYR A 209 16.33 17.20 22.57
N LYS A 210 17.27 16.86 21.67
CA LYS A 210 17.20 17.24 20.24
C LYS A 210 15.96 16.67 19.55
N TYR A 211 15.59 15.43 19.89
CA TYR A 211 14.44 14.73 19.31
C TYR A 211 13.37 14.51 20.39
N LYS A 212 12.26 15.28 20.32
CA LYS A 212 11.14 15.21 21.28
C LYS A 212 10.58 13.78 21.47
N ASN A 213 10.63 12.94 20.41
CA ASN A 213 10.15 11.56 20.42
C ASN A 213 11.27 10.51 20.43
N GLY A 214 12.52 10.91 20.72
CA GLY A 214 13.66 10.01 20.78
C GLY A 214 13.42 8.84 21.76
N TYR A 215 12.97 9.12 22.96
CA TYR A 215 12.63 8.08 23.96
C TYR A 215 11.57 7.10 23.44
N SER A 216 10.52 7.59 22.79
CA SER A 216 9.45 6.72 22.25
C SER A 216 9.97 5.74 21.21
N LEU A 217 10.91 6.18 20.36
CA LEU A 217 11.55 5.33 19.36
C LEU A 217 12.48 4.30 20.00
N VAL A 218 13.22 4.67 21.03
CA VAL A 218 14.05 3.73 21.82
C VAL A 218 13.17 2.70 22.54
N ILE A 219 12.05 3.10 23.12
CA ILE A 219 11.10 2.20 23.77
C ILE A 219 10.53 1.18 22.76
N LEU A 220 10.30 1.57 21.50
CA LEU A 220 9.86 0.63 20.46
C LEU A 220 10.86 -0.51 20.22
N ILE A 221 12.18 -0.23 20.30
CA ILE A 221 13.24 -1.26 20.16
C ILE A 221 13.13 -2.32 21.26
N TYR A 222 12.71 -1.93 22.46
CA TYR A 222 12.71 -2.83 23.63
C TYR A 222 11.34 -3.37 24.04
N THR A 223 10.28 -2.99 23.32
CA THR A 223 8.90 -3.46 23.56
C THR A 223 8.29 -4.21 22.39
N GLY A 224 8.81 -4.00 21.18
CA GLY A 224 8.25 -4.57 19.96
C GLY A 224 6.83 -4.12 19.63
N LEU A 225 6.33 -3.05 20.24
CA LEU A 225 5.01 -2.49 19.95
C LEU A 225 4.90 -2.07 18.49
N ARG A 226 3.70 -2.19 17.91
CA ARG A 226 3.44 -1.53 16.63
C ARG A 226 3.40 -0.02 16.82
N CYS A 227 3.84 0.73 15.82
CA CYS A 227 3.84 2.19 15.91
C CYS A 227 2.45 2.76 16.26
N GLY A 228 1.38 2.24 15.67
CA GLY A 228 0.02 2.67 15.99
C GLY A 228 -0.43 2.30 17.41
N GLU A 229 0.07 1.22 17.98
CA GLU A 229 -0.15 0.84 19.39
C GLU A 229 0.59 1.83 20.32
N MET A 230 1.85 2.13 20.02
CA MET A 230 2.64 3.13 20.78
C MET A 230 1.99 4.51 20.78
N LEU A 231 1.47 4.96 19.62
CA LEU A 231 0.77 6.24 19.49
C LEU A 231 -0.57 6.29 20.23
N ALA A 232 -1.21 5.13 20.47
CA ALA A 232 -2.45 5.01 21.23
C ALA A 232 -2.25 4.83 22.73
N LEU A 233 -1.01 4.56 23.16
CA LEU A 233 -0.69 4.19 24.54
C LEU A 233 -0.75 5.42 25.46
N GLN A 234 -1.44 5.28 26.58
CA GLN A 234 -1.52 6.27 27.66
C GLN A 234 -0.71 5.77 28.86
N TRP A 235 -0.29 6.69 29.73
CA TRP A 235 0.50 6.32 30.92
C TRP A 235 -0.26 5.40 31.89
N LYS A 236 -1.58 5.47 31.97
CA LYS A 236 -2.40 4.51 32.75
C LYS A 236 -2.32 3.07 32.24
N ASP A 237 -1.88 2.86 31.00
CA ASP A 237 -1.74 1.56 30.38
C ASP A 237 -0.34 0.94 30.70
N VAL A 238 0.56 1.72 31.35
CA VAL A 238 1.92 1.32 31.71
C VAL A 238 2.01 1.06 33.22
N ASP A 239 2.29 -0.16 33.58
CA ASP A 239 2.52 -0.56 34.99
C ASP A 239 4.01 -0.79 35.21
N LEU A 240 4.70 0.26 35.68
CA LEU A 240 6.14 0.20 36.00
C LEU A 240 6.44 -0.63 37.26
N LYS A 241 5.47 -0.79 38.14
CA LYS A 241 5.64 -1.60 39.38
C LYS A 241 5.67 -3.09 39.06
N ASN A 242 4.76 -3.52 38.16
CA ASN A 242 4.64 -4.92 37.76
C ASN A 242 5.31 -5.21 36.40
N ASN A 243 6.00 -4.24 35.81
CA ASN A 243 6.78 -4.36 34.57
C ASN A 243 6.00 -4.87 33.37
N TYR A 244 4.85 -4.25 33.06
CA TYR A 244 4.07 -4.57 31.86
C TYR A 244 3.37 -3.35 31.26
N ILE A 245 2.97 -3.51 30.00
CA ILE A 245 2.10 -2.59 29.25
C ILE A 245 0.84 -3.34 28.82
N LYS A 246 -0.33 -2.70 29.00
CA LYS A 246 -1.61 -3.17 28.48
C LYS A 246 -1.84 -2.59 27.08
N VAL A 247 -1.80 -3.45 26.05
CA VAL A 247 -2.05 -3.03 24.67
C VAL A 247 -3.48 -3.37 24.29
N ASN A 248 -4.35 -2.37 24.28
CA ASN A 248 -5.78 -2.49 24.04
C ASN A 248 -6.30 -1.60 22.91
N LYS A 249 -5.48 -0.68 22.40
CA LYS A 249 -5.85 0.31 21.38
C LYS A 249 -4.81 0.39 20.28
N ASN A 250 -5.21 0.90 19.13
CA ASN A 250 -4.33 1.20 18.02
C ASN A 250 -4.79 2.46 17.30
N ILE A 251 -3.88 3.26 16.82
CA ILE A 251 -4.19 4.36 15.93
C ILE A 251 -4.30 3.87 14.50
N GLY A 252 -5.43 4.16 13.87
CA GLY A 252 -5.63 4.07 12.44
C GLY A 252 -5.52 5.44 11.78
N VAL A 253 -4.98 5.47 10.59
CA VAL A 253 -4.94 6.67 9.74
C VAL A 253 -5.67 6.34 8.45
N VAL A 254 -6.62 7.16 8.08
CA VAL A 254 -7.33 7.10 6.79
C VAL A 254 -7.19 8.44 6.10
N GLN A 255 -7.21 8.43 4.78
CA GLN A 255 -7.30 9.65 4.01
C GLN A 255 -8.78 10.00 3.82
N ASP A 256 -9.13 11.25 4.06
CA ASP A 256 -10.45 11.76 3.74
C ASP A 256 -10.63 11.76 2.21
N GLU A 257 -11.76 11.26 1.75
CA GLU A 257 -12.04 11.10 0.31
C GLU A 257 -12.18 12.45 -0.40
N GLU A 258 -12.67 13.47 0.31
CA GLU A 258 -12.98 14.80 -0.24
C GLU A 258 -11.81 15.78 -0.08
N SER A 259 -11.25 15.86 1.13
CA SER A 259 -10.20 16.87 1.45
C SER A 259 -8.78 16.38 1.20
N SER A 260 -8.58 15.11 0.89
CA SER A 260 -7.25 14.45 0.84
C SER A 260 -6.47 14.54 2.15
N GLU A 261 -7.07 15.06 3.22
CA GLU A 261 -6.46 15.16 4.54
C GLU A 261 -6.40 13.79 5.25
N ARG A 262 -5.42 13.64 6.11
CA ARG A 262 -5.27 12.42 6.91
C ARG A 262 -6.02 12.55 8.22
N LYS A 263 -7.08 11.76 8.39
CA LYS A 263 -7.81 11.65 9.65
C LYS A 263 -7.23 10.54 10.50
N VAL A 264 -6.85 10.90 11.72
CA VAL A 264 -6.35 9.99 12.74
C VAL A 264 -7.52 9.58 13.65
N PHE A 265 -7.69 8.29 13.89
CA PHE A 265 -8.72 7.79 14.79
C PHE A 265 -8.20 6.66 15.67
N ILE A 266 -8.75 6.54 16.86
CA ILE A 266 -8.45 5.44 17.77
C ILE A 266 -9.34 4.26 17.37
N GLN A 267 -8.74 3.11 17.13
CA GLN A 267 -9.44 1.84 17.06
C GLN A 267 -9.38 1.16 18.42
N ASP A 268 -10.54 0.97 19.02
CA ASP A 268 -10.66 0.11 20.19
C ASP A 268 -10.41 -1.34 19.76
N GLY A 269 -9.48 -1.98 20.46
CA GLY A 269 -8.99 -3.31 20.15
C GLY A 269 -7.86 -3.33 19.10
N THR A 270 -6.98 -4.30 19.26
CA THR A 270 -5.92 -4.62 18.29
C THR A 270 -6.54 -5.25 17.03
N LYS A 271 -5.74 -5.45 15.98
CA LYS A 271 -6.16 -6.11 14.72
C LYS A 271 -6.88 -7.45 14.97
N THR A 272 -6.59 -8.11 16.08
CA THR A 272 -7.17 -9.39 16.50
C THR A 272 -8.28 -9.25 17.54
N LYS A 273 -8.73 -8.03 17.89
CA LYS A 273 -9.69 -7.71 18.97
C LYS A 273 -9.29 -8.23 20.38
N LYS A 274 -8.09 -8.78 20.54
CA LYS A 274 -7.59 -9.27 21.83
C LYS A 274 -6.68 -8.21 22.47
N GLN A 275 -6.97 -7.88 23.71
CA GLN A 275 -6.02 -7.17 24.57
C GLN A 275 -4.84 -8.11 24.81
N ARG A 276 -3.64 -7.54 24.88
CA ARG A 276 -2.45 -8.31 25.30
C ARG A 276 -1.63 -7.53 26.29
N ILE A 277 -0.94 -8.27 27.09
CA ILE A 277 0.08 -7.77 28.02
C ILE A 277 1.43 -7.93 27.34
N VAL A 278 2.23 -6.86 27.35
CA VAL A 278 3.63 -6.88 26.92
C VAL A 278 4.48 -6.70 28.17
N HIS A 279 5.16 -7.76 28.58
CA HIS A 279 6.12 -7.71 29.68
C HIS A 279 7.33 -6.87 29.27
N LEU A 280 7.78 -6.01 30.19
CA LEU A 280 8.87 -5.08 29.95
C LEU A 280 10.22 -5.73 30.19
N THR A 281 11.12 -5.56 29.26
CA THR A 281 12.55 -5.84 29.49
C THR A 281 13.13 -4.80 30.45
N LYS A 282 14.26 -5.12 31.12
CA LYS A 282 14.99 -4.17 32.00
C LYS A 282 15.27 -2.84 31.26
N SER A 283 15.67 -2.92 29.98
CA SER A 283 15.92 -1.74 29.16
C SER A 283 14.63 -0.93 28.88
N ALA A 284 13.52 -1.59 28.57
CA ALA A 284 12.23 -0.92 28.37
C ALA A 284 11.79 -0.17 29.63
N THR A 285 11.87 -0.84 30.80
CA THR A 285 11.55 -0.21 32.10
C THR A 285 12.43 1.00 32.35
N LYS A 286 13.76 0.88 32.17
CA LYS A 286 14.73 1.98 32.34
C LYS A 286 14.34 3.22 31.50
N TYR A 287 14.02 3.03 30.23
CA TYR A 287 13.70 4.15 29.34
C TYR A 287 12.30 4.73 29.61
N LEU A 288 11.33 3.91 30.00
CA LEU A 288 10.02 4.38 30.44
C LEU A 288 10.11 5.20 31.76
N GLN A 289 10.92 4.77 32.72
CA GLN A 289 11.15 5.52 33.94
C GLN A 289 11.78 6.88 33.64
N LYS A 290 12.83 6.93 32.82
CA LYS A 290 13.47 8.19 32.41
C LYS A 290 12.51 9.11 31.68
N LEU A 291 11.63 8.56 30.82
CA LEU A 291 10.63 9.34 30.11
C LEU A 291 9.58 9.88 31.10
N ASN A 292 9.16 9.09 32.09
CA ASN A 292 8.24 9.50 33.15
C ASN A 292 8.83 10.64 34.00
N GLU A 293 10.07 10.51 34.43
CA GLU A 293 10.81 11.53 35.16
C GLU A 293 10.97 12.83 34.36
N PHE A 294 11.20 12.73 33.07
CA PHE A 294 11.36 13.90 32.19
C PHE A 294 10.04 14.64 31.91
N LYS A 295 8.94 13.88 31.69
CA LYS A 295 7.66 14.46 31.26
C LYS A 295 6.71 14.79 32.41
N HIS A 296 6.87 14.16 33.58
CA HIS A 296 5.92 14.24 34.71
C HIS A 296 4.46 14.09 34.26
N PRO A 297 4.11 13.02 33.51
CA PRO A 297 2.82 12.92 32.84
C PRO A 297 1.68 12.58 33.80
N GLN A 298 0.47 12.97 33.42
CA GLN A 298 -0.75 12.49 34.07
C GLN A 298 -1.16 11.11 33.49
N PRO A 299 -1.95 10.30 34.21
CA PRO A 299 -2.35 8.96 33.76
C PRO A 299 -3.00 8.90 32.37
N ASN A 300 -3.74 9.91 31.99
CA ASN A 300 -4.41 10.00 30.69
C ASN A 300 -3.54 10.59 29.58
N ASP A 301 -2.35 11.06 29.88
CA ASP A 301 -1.43 11.57 28.86
C ASP A 301 -0.91 10.45 27.98
N TYR A 302 -0.69 10.75 26.71
CA TYR A 302 -0.12 9.81 25.77
C TYR A 302 1.41 9.73 25.90
N LEU A 303 1.98 8.53 25.74
CA LEU A 303 3.44 8.36 25.76
C LEU A 303 4.11 9.19 24.66
N VAL A 304 3.48 9.26 23.49
CA VAL A 304 3.97 10.01 22.34
C VAL A 304 3.12 11.24 22.14
N THR A 305 3.70 12.41 22.29
CA THR A 305 3.07 13.69 21.95
C THR A 305 3.91 14.39 20.89
N VAL A 306 3.37 14.54 19.70
CA VAL A 306 3.97 15.33 18.62
C VAL A 306 3.09 16.56 18.43
N SER A 307 3.54 17.74 18.85
CA SER A 307 2.88 19.04 18.60
C SER A 307 1.38 19.08 18.91
N GLY A 308 0.94 18.34 19.94
CA GLY A 308 -0.49 18.22 20.30
C GLY A 308 -1.30 17.20 19.49
N GLU A 309 -0.77 16.69 18.39
CA GLU A 309 -1.41 15.69 17.55
C GLU A 309 -0.65 14.36 17.56
N ARG A 310 -1.39 13.27 17.43
CA ARG A 310 -0.85 11.90 17.35
C ARG A 310 -0.47 11.60 15.91
N ASP A 311 0.69 12.12 15.49
CA ASP A 311 1.12 12.06 14.09
C ASP A 311 2.13 10.94 13.84
N TYR A 312 1.66 9.94 13.06
CA TYR A 312 2.52 8.89 12.53
C TYR A 312 3.62 9.46 11.62
N SER A 313 3.29 10.52 10.87
CA SER A 313 4.23 11.14 9.92
C SER A 313 5.36 11.83 10.65
N GLY A 314 5.08 12.52 11.76
CA GLY A 314 6.09 13.18 12.59
C GLY A 314 7.03 12.19 13.25
N LEU A 315 6.48 11.06 13.78
CA LEU A 315 7.31 10.01 14.36
C LEU A 315 8.21 9.34 13.30
N ARG A 316 7.70 9.12 12.08
CA ARG A 316 8.47 8.59 10.96
C ARG A 316 9.56 9.56 10.50
N LYS A 317 9.28 10.86 10.42
CA LYS A 317 10.28 11.90 10.10
C LYS A 317 11.39 11.89 11.14
N THR A 318 11.04 11.86 12.43
CA THR A 318 12.03 11.79 13.52
C THR A 318 12.90 10.53 13.42
N TYR A 319 12.29 9.38 13.14
CA TYR A 319 13.01 8.12 12.93
C TYR A 319 14.01 8.25 11.77
N ASN A 320 13.60 8.78 10.63
CA ASN A 320 14.46 8.93 9.46
C ASN A 320 15.65 9.86 9.75
N LEU A 321 15.41 10.99 10.42
CA LEU A 321 16.47 11.93 10.82
C LEU A 321 17.47 11.31 11.79
N ILE A 322 17.01 10.49 12.75
CA ILE A 322 17.88 9.77 13.68
C ILE A 322 18.73 8.75 12.91
N CYS A 323 18.13 7.96 12.03
CA CYS A 323 18.86 6.98 11.23
C CYS A 323 19.93 7.64 10.35
N GLU A 324 19.62 8.75 9.69
CA GLU A 324 20.56 9.52 8.88
C GLU A 324 21.74 10.01 9.73
N GLN A 325 21.48 10.62 10.89
CA GLN A 325 22.51 11.14 11.79
C GLN A 325 23.33 10.04 12.48
N ALA A 326 22.75 8.85 12.67
CA ALA A 326 23.42 7.68 13.22
C ALA A 326 24.19 6.87 12.17
N ASN A 327 24.21 7.31 10.89
CA ASN A 327 24.75 6.58 9.75
C ASN A 327 24.20 5.14 9.66
N ILE A 328 22.86 5.01 9.74
CA ILE A 328 22.13 3.75 9.58
C ILE A 328 21.52 3.73 8.18
N GLU A 329 22.04 2.85 7.35
CA GLU A 329 21.61 2.71 5.95
C GLU A 329 20.48 1.69 5.77
N ASN A 330 19.91 1.65 4.56
CA ASN A 330 18.90 0.66 4.14
C ASN A 330 17.67 0.55 5.05
N GLN A 331 17.28 1.66 5.69
CA GLN A 331 16.15 1.72 6.59
C GLN A 331 14.82 1.42 5.88
N GLN A 332 13.98 0.59 6.52
CA GLN A 332 12.66 0.22 6.00
C GLN A 332 11.49 0.86 6.79
N GLY A 333 11.79 1.93 7.54
CA GLY A 333 10.84 2.69 8.34
C GLY A 333 10.63 2.11 9.75
N LEU A 334 9.63 2.63 10.46
CA LEU A 334 9.41 2.37 11.90
C LEU A 334 9.25 0.88 12.27
N HIS A 335 8.85 0.03 11.33
CA HIS A 335 8.76 -1.42 11.60
C HIS A 335 10.13 -2.07 11.81
N THR A 336 11.22 -1.46 11.33
CA THR A 336 12.60 -1.91 11.62
C THR A 336 12.84 -2.03 13.11
N LEU A 337 12.35 -1.08 13.93
CA LEU A 337 12.53 -1.11 15.40
C LEU A 337 11.82 -2.33 16.04
N ARG A 338 10.66 -2.69 15.53
CA ARG A 338 9.96 -3.90 15.98
C ARG A 338 10.66 -5.19 15.50
N HIS A 339 11.20 -5.19 14.29
CA HIS A 339 12.00 -6.31 13.80
C HIS A 339 13.29 -6.45 14.60
N THR A 340 13.90 -5.33 15.01
CA THR A 340 15.04 -5.30 15.94
C THR A 340 14.69 -5.93 17.29
N PHE A 341 13.52 -5.61 17.88
CA PHE A 341 13.08 -6.29 19.11
C PHE A 341 13.00 -7.81 18.93
N ALA A 342 12.37 -8.28 17.84
CA ALA A 342 12.25 -9.72 17.59
C ALA A 342 13.64 -10.37 17.42
N SER A 343 14.54 -9.73 16.67
CA SER A 343 15.92 -10.17 16.50
C SER A 343 16.66 -10.29 17.83
N LEU A 344 16.54 -9.28 18.69
CA LEU A 344 17.14 -9.31 20.05
C LEU A 344 16.61 -10.49 20.88
N MET A 345 15.30 -10.76 20.83
CA MET A 345 14.70 -11.87 21.58
C MET A 345 15.16 -13.24 21.04
N ILE A 346 15.23 -13.39 19.72
CA ILE A 346 15.73 -14.63 19.08
C ILE A 346 17.19 -14.88 19.46
N ARG A 347 18.06 -13.87 19.35
CA ARG A 347 19.48 -13.98 19.75
C ARG A 347 19.67 -14.29 21.23
N LYS A 348 18.70 -13.95 22.09
CA LYS A 348 18.68 -14.31 23.52
C LYS A 348 18.05 -15.69 23.78
N GLY A 349 17.72 -16.46 22.76
CA GLY A 349 17.16 -17.80 22.89
C GLY A 349 15.72 -17.84 23.40
N VAL A 350 14.98 -16.72 23.32
CA VAL A 350 13.57 -16.69 23.74
C VAL A 350 12.72 -17.52 22.80
N ASP A 351 11.85 -18.36 23.36
CA ASP A 351 10.96 -19.22 22.57
C ASP A 351 10.11 -18.42 21.57
N ILE A 352 10.00 -18.92 20.35
CA ILE A 352 9.32 -18.21 19.24
C ILE A 352 7.83 -17.99 19.51
N LYS A 353 7.20 -18.85 20.32
CA LYS A 353 5.81 -18.68 20.73
C LYS A 353 5.66 -17.47 21.65
N ILE A 354 6.56 -17.30 22.61
CA ILE A 354 6.59 -16.14 23.49
C ILE A 354 6.81 -14.85 22.68
N ILE A 355 7.77 -14.87 21.74
CA ILE A 355 8.01 -13.73 20.83
C ILE A 355 6.75 -13.40 20.03
N SER A 356 6.08 -14.40 19.47
CA SER A 356 4.84 -14.25 18.71
C SER A 356 3.72 -13.60 19.54
N GLU A 357 3.57 -14.03 20.79
CA GLU A 357 2.58 -13.49 21.73
C GLU A 357 2.90 -12.04 22.11
N MET A 358 4.14 -11.73 22.46
CA MET A 358 4.59 -10.35 22.76
C MET A 358 4.36 -9.42 21.59
N LEU A 359 4.71 -9.86 20.39
CA LEU A 359 4.46 -9.10 19.16
C LEU A 359 2.96 -9.01 18.81
N GLY A 360 2.12 -9.91 19.29
CA GLY A 360 0.71 -9.99 18.94
C GLY A 360 0.51 -10.36 17.45
N HIS A 361 1.26 -11.36 16.99
CA HIS A 361 1.04 -11.96 15.69
C HIS A 361 -0.15 -12.92 15.72
N SER A 362 -0.80 -13.11 14.59
CA SER A 362 -1.97 -13.98 14.48
C SER A 362 -1.65 -15.47 14.57
N SER A 363 -0.40 -15.85 14.27
CA SER A 363 0.11 -17.21 14.37
C SER A 363 1.61 -17.25 14.64
N VAL A 364 2.06 -18.29 15.30
CA VAL A 364 3.49 -18.57 15.52
C VAL A 364 4.20 -18.81 14.18
N SER A 365 3.53 -19.50 13.24
CA SER A 365 4.06 -19.77 11.90
C SER A 365 4.41 -18.47 11.15
N PHE A 366 3.60 -17.41 11.33
CA PHE A 366 3.91 -16.11 10.72
C PHE A 366 5.22 -15.56 11.30
N THR A 367 5.43 -15.64 12.61
CA THR A 367 6.67 -15.20 13.28
C THR A 367 7.86 -16.02 12.80
N TYR A 368 7.74 -17.35 12.80
CA TYR A 368 8.78 -18.25 12.33
C TYR A 368 9.19 -17.96 10.89
N ASN A 369 8.24 -17.91 9.95
CA ASN A 369 8.51 -17.64 8.53
C ASN A 369 9.09 -16.23 8.30
N THR A 370 8.77 -15.28 9.19
CA THR A 370 9.29 -13.90 9.13
C THR A 370 10.77 -13.82 9.50
N TYR A 371 11.21 -14.65 10.45
CA TYR A 371 12.57 -14.61 11.01
C TYR A 371 13.36 -15.92 10.82
N VAL A 372 12.92 -16.78 9.88
CA VAL A 372 13.51 -18.11 9.68
C VAL A 372 15.03 -18.08 9.49
N HIS A 373 15.55 -17.13 8.70
CA HIS A 373 16.98 -17.02 8.45
C HIS A 373 17.77 -16.75 9.73
N LEU A 374 17.28 -15.83 10.56
CA LEU A 374 17.90 -15.50 11.84
C LEU A 374 17.83 -16.69 12.82
N ILE A 375 16.72 -17.41 12.84
CA ILE A 375 16.55 -18.60 13.69
C ILE A 375 17.54 -19.70 13.28
N GLU A 376 17.70 -19.95 11.99
CA GLU A 376 18.64 -20.94 11.49
C GLU A 376 20.12 -20.54 11.76
N GLU A 377 20.43 -19.25 11.64
CA GLU A 377 21.75 -18.73 12.00
C GLU A 377 22.07 -18.94 13.51
N GLU A 378 21.11 -18.62 14.39
CA GLU A 378 21.29 -18.80 15.83
C GLU A 378 21.34 -20.29 16.25
N LYS A 379 20.57 -21.16 15.59
CA LYS A 379 20.69 -22.61 15.76
C LYS A 379 22.09 -23.11 15.40
N ALA A 380 22.62 -22.68 14.26
CA ALA A 380 23.95 -23.07 13.82
C ALA A 380 25.05 -22.61 14.82
N LYS A 381 24.93 -21.41 15.37
CA LYS A 381 25.83 -20.88 16.43
C LYS A 381 25.72 -21.74 17.70
N THR A 382 24.50 -22.02 18.15
CA THR A 382 24.26 -22.82 19.36
C THR A 382 24.85 -24.23 19.22
N ILE A 383 24.64 -24.91 18.09
CA ILE A 383 25.16 -26.24 17.85
C ILE A 383 26.69 -26.24 17.86
N ARG A 384 27.35 -25.23 17.25
CA ARG A 384 28.83 -25.11 17.29
C ARG A 384 29.38 -24.89 18.68
N GLN A 385 28.59 -24.34 19.61
CA GLN A 385 28.96 -24.17 21.01
C GLN A 385 28.79 -25.45 21.84
N LEU A 386 28.04 -26.45 21.31
CA LEU A 386 27.82 -27.75 21.94
C LEU A 386 28.89 -28.78 21.54
N ASP A 387 29.91 -28.39 20.76
CA ASP A 387 31.06 -29.25 20.48
C ASP A 387 31.81 -29.55 21.82
N VAL A 388 31.60 -30.78 22.26
CA VAL A 388 32.22 -31.39 23.43
C VAL A 388 33.48 -32.15 22.99
#